data_494c5442a5223ab2914034aa6e7eb53b
#
_entry.id   494c5442a5223ab2914034aa6e7eb53b
#
_cell.length_a   1.000
_cell.length_b   1.000
_cell.length_c   1.000
_cell.angle_alpha   90.00
_cell.angle_beta   90.00
_cell.angle_gamma   90.00
#
_symmetry.space_group_name_H-M   'P 1'
#
loop_
_entity.id
_entity.type
_entity.pdbx_description
1 polymer ?
#
loop_
_entity_poly.entity_id
_entity_poly.type
_entity_poly.pdbx_seq_one_letter_code
_entity_poly.pdbx_strand_id
1 'polypeptide(L)'
;MVGQAPGPAEKVTRRPFSGRAGKELDRWMLRAGFRDPEEFRRLTYIAALMRCFPGRNKQNTGDLRPPPAAVANCAHWLDAELTLLKPKVLILVGQMAISRFLGPGSLEERVGKRFGERPVMIPLPHPSGQNRWLNAPANRERLAQALAQISELRSNFAP
;
A
#
# COMPACT_ATOMS: atom_id res chain seq x y z
N MET A 1 -4.26 2.24 -5.24
CA MET A 1 -3.30 1.81 -4.19
C MET A 1 -2.41 0.70 -4.75
N VAL A 2 -1.11 0.69 -4.40
CA VAL A 2 -0.18 -0.37 -4.83
C VAL A 2 0.51 -0.95 -3.60
N GLY A 3 0.41 -2.28 -3.43
CA GLY A 3 1.10 -3.06 -2.41
C GLY A 3 2.23 -3.91 -2.99
N GLN A 4 2.78 -4.80 -2.17
CA GLN A 4 3.92 -5.64 -2.53
C GLN A 4 3.51 -6.88 -3.34
N ALA A 5 2.70 -7.75 -2.75
CA ALA A 5 2.21 -9.00 -3.31
C ALA A 5 1.02 -9.52 -2.48
N PRO A 6 0.19 -10.44 -3.02
CA PRO A 6 -0.79 -11.16 -2.24
C PRO A 6 -0.14 -12.00 -1.15
N GLY A 7 -0.79 -12.12 0.00
CA GLY A 7 -0.44 -13.07 1.06
C GLY A 7 -1.22 -14.40 0.94
N PRO A 8 -1.08 -15.30 1.91
CA PRO A 8 -1.77 -16.59 1.88
C PRO A 8 -3.30 -16.47 1.99
N ALA A 9 -3.81 -15.47 2.72
CA ALA A 9 -5.24 -15.22 2.81
C ALA A 9 -5.81 -14.77 1.45
N GLU A 10 -5.12 -13.87 0.77
CA GLU A 10 -5.50 -13.34 -0.53
C GLU A 10 -5.51 -14.43 -1.62
N LYS A 11 -4.59 -15.42 -1.53
CA LYS A 11 -4.59 -16.59 -2.40
C LYS A 11 -5.91 -17.37 -2.33
N VAL A 12 -6.51 -17.46 -1.14
CA VAL A 12 -7.77 -18.18 -0.90
C VAL A 12 -8.98 -17.30 -1.22
N THR A 13 -9.01 -16.11 -0.65
CA THR A 13 -10.17 -15.21 -0.75
C THR A 13 -10.28 -14.50 -2.08
N ARG A 14 -9.19 -14.41 -2.84
CA ARG A 14 -9.03 -13.60 -4.07
C ARG A 14 -9.37 -12.12 -3.86
N ARG A 15 -9.31 -11.66 -2.62
CA ARG A 15 -9.62 -10.28 -2.22
C ARG A 15 -8.36 -9.62 -1.67
N PRO A 16 -7.90 -8.48 -2.22
CA PRO A 16 -6.72 -7.79 -1.74
C PRO A 16 -6.84 -7.37 -0.27
N PHE A 17 -5.74 -7.49 0.47
CA PHE A 17 -5.66 -7.13 1.89
C PHE A 17 -6.75 -7.78 2.74
N SER A 18 -6.97 -9.09 2.58
CA SER A 18 -7.93 -9.87 3.39
C SER A 18 -7.32 -10.53 4.63
N GLY A 19 -5.99 -10.54 4.75
CA GLY A 19 -5.26 -11.07 5.89
C GLY A 19 -5.08 -10.08 7.05
N ARG A 20 -4.14 -10.40 7.97
CA ARG A 20 -3.84 -9.56 9.14
C ARG A 20 -3.41 -8.14 8.77
N ALA A 21 -2.56 -8.01 7.75
CA ALA A 21 -2.14 -6.69 7.23
C ALA A 21 -3.34 -5.88 6.71
N GLY A 22 -4.31 -6.56 6.09
CA GLY A 22 -5.53 -5.93 5.62
C GLY A 22 -6.39 -5.35 6.74
N LYS A 23 -6.54 -6.06 7.86
CA LYS A 23 -7.26 -5.54 9.04
C LYS A 23 -6.62 -4.27 9.59
N GLU A 24 -5.30 -4.18 9.59
CA GLU A 24 -4.62 -2.98 10.03
C GLU A 24 -4.75 -1.85 9.02
N LEU A 25 -4.66 -2.16 7.73
CA LEU A 25 -4.93 -1.19 6.66
C LEU A 25 -6.35 -0.64 6.76
N ASP A 26 -7.35 -1.48 7.04
CA ASP A 26 -8.74 -1.05 7.24
C ASP A 26 -8.84 -0.02 8.37
N ARG A 27 -8.18 -0.26 9.53
CA ARG A 27 -8.14 0.71 10.63
C ARG A 27 -7.50 2.04 10.22
N TRP A 28 -6.44 2.00 9.40
CA TRP A 28 -5.83 3.22 8.88
C TRP A 28 -6.76 3.96 7.94
N MET A 29 -7.47 3.26 7.07
CA MET A 29 -8.42 3.89 6.15
C MET A 29 -9.64 4.49 6.87
N LEU A 30 -10.12 3.87 7.95
CA LEU A 30 -11.12 4.50 8.83
C LEU A 30 -10.60 5.81 9.42
N ARG A 31 -9.35 5.85 9.89
CA ARG A 31 -8.70 7.09 10.37
C ARG A 31 -8.49 8.11 9.26
N ALA A 32 -8.36 7.68 8.02
CA ALA A 32 -8.30 8.55 6.84
C ALA A 32 -9.68 8.97 6.32
N GLY A 33 -10.75 8.76 7.11
CA GLY A 33 -12.09 9.28 6.85
C GLY A 33 -12.99 8.37 6.00
N PHE A 34 -12.58 7.15 5.65
CA PHE A 34 -13.50 6.19 5.06
C PHE A 34 -14.50 5.72 6.12
N ARG A 35 -15.77 5.59 5.76
CA ARG A 35 -16.86 5.21 6.66
C ARG A 35 -16.70 3.77 7.19
N ASP A 36 -16.30 2.88 6.31
CA ASP A 36 -16.12 1.46 6.58
C ASP A 36 -15.12 0.83 5.58
N PRO A 37 -14.65 -0.41 5.83
CA PRO A 37 -13.74 -1.10 4.91
C PRO A 37 -14.32 -1.37 3.52
N GLU A 38 -15.62 -1.49 3.37
CA GLU A 38 -16.26 -1.74 2.09
C GLU A 38 -16.29 -0.46 1.23
N GLU A 39 -16.56 0.69 1.83
CA GLU A 39 -16.43 1.97 1.14
C GLU A 39 -15.01 2.18 0.63
N PHE A 40 -14.01 1.93 1.47
CA PHE A 40 -12.61 2.02 1.06
C PHE A 40 -12.33 1.15 -0.16
N ARG A 41 -12.74 -0.12 -0.14
CA ARG A 41 -12.51 -1.06 -1.26
C ARG A 41 -13.30 -0.73 -2.51
N ARG A 42 -14.49 -0.19 -2.36
CA ARG A 42 -15.31 0.26 -3.50
C ARG A 42 -14.72 1.49 -4.21
N LEU A 43 -14.09 2.38 -3.45
CA LEU A 43 -13.51 3.63 -3.96
C LEU A 43 -12.04 3.50 -4.34
N THR A 44 -11.39 2.36 -4.05
CA THR A 44 -9.96 2.18 -4.23
C THR A 44 -9.65 0.94 -5.06
N TYR A 45 -9.06 1.14 -6.23
CA TYR A 45 -8.43 0.04 -6.97
C TYR A 45 -7.13 -0.38 -6.28
N ILE A 46 -7.00 -1.66 -5.95
CA ILE A 46 -5.85 -2.19 -5.21
C ILE A 46 -5.06 -3.14 -6.10
N ALA A 47 -3.85 -2.76 -6.44
CA ALA A 47 -2.89 -3.52 -7.21
C ALA A 47 -1.68 -3.93 -6.37
N ALA A 48 -0.81 -4.77 -6.92
CA ALA A 48 0.45 -5.17 -6.30
C ALA A 48 1.58 -5.26 -7.33
N LEU A 49 2.83 -5.11 -6.87
CA LEU A 49 4.02 -5.25 -7.70
C LEU A 49 4.19 -6.67 -8.26
N MET A 50 3.84 -7.69 -7.48
CA MET A 50 3.78 -9.09 -7.90
C MET A 50 2.34 -9.59 -7.75
N ARG A 51 1.82 -10.32 -8.75
CA ARG A 51 0.43 -10.78 -8.82
C ARG A 51 0.17 -12.08 -8.05
N CYS A 52 1.21 -12.84 -7.77
CA CYS A 52 1.11 -14.13 -7.11
C CYS A 52 1.64 -14.06 -5.68
N PHE A 53 1.17 -14.98 -4.82
CA PHE A 53 1.73 -15.15 -3.49
C PHE A 53 3.17 -15.68 -3.61
N PRO A 54 4.19 -14.98 -3.05
CA PRO A 54 5.60 -15.36 -3.22
C PRO A 54 6.02 -16.59 -2.39
N GLY A 55 5.15 -17.08 -1.53
CA GLY A 55 5.46 -18.15 -0.58
C GLY A 55 5.84 -17.63 0.80
N ARG A 56 6.09 -18.56 1.73
CA ARG A 56 6.55 -18.26 3.08
C ARG A 56 8.04 -18.45 3.23
N ASN A 57 8.65 -17.74 4.17
CA ASN A 57 10.04 -17.97 4.54
C ASN A 57 10.21 -19.36 5.18
N LYS A 58 11.46 -19.86 5.23
CA LYS A 58 11.77 -21.20 5.74
C LYS A 58 11.28 -21.45 7.17
N GLN A 59 11.23 -20.40 7.99
CA GLN A 59 10.78 -20.46 9.38
C GLN A 59 9.25 -20.33 9.53
N ASN A 60 8.52 -20.16 8.43
CA ASN A 60 7.07 -19.96 8.40
C ASN A 60 6.57 -18.77 9.26
N THR A 61 7.43 -17.80 9.55
CA THR A 61 7.14 -16.63 10.38
C THR A 61 6.64 -15.44 9.59
N GLY A 62 6.83 -15.43 8.27
CA GLY A 62 6.41 -14.34 7.38
C GLY A 62 6.45 -14.74 5.91
N ASP A 63 5.88 -13.89 5.08
CA ASP A 63 5.87 -14.08 3.65
C ASP A 63 7.24 -13.71 3.04
N LEU A 64 7.61 -14.40 1.98
CA LEU A 64 8.82 -14.06 1.22
C LEU A 64 8.66 -12.69 0.56
N ARG A 65 9.76 -11.97 0.49
CA ARG A 65 9.83 -10.78 -0.34
C ARG A 65 9.79 -11.21 -1.82
N PRO A 66 8.96 -10.58 -2.67
CA PRO A 66 8.96 -10.85 -4.10
C PRO A 66 10.36 -10.75 -4.71
N PRO A 67 10.81 -11.76 -5.47
CA PRO A 67 12.07 -11.69 -6.19
C PRO A 67 12.02 -10.58 -7.26
N PRO A 68 13.14 -9.87 -7.53
CA PRO A 68 13.17 -8.82 -8.55
C PRO A 68 12.70 -9.29 -9.92
N ALA A 69 13.06 -10.50 -10.35
CA ALA A 69 12.60 -11.06 -11.64
C ALA A 69 11.07 -11.22 -11.69
N ALA A 70 10.43 -11.68 -10.60
CA ALA A 70 8.98 -11.82 -10.56
C ALA A 70 8.27 -10.46 -10.59
N VAL A 71 8.84 -9.46 -9.92
CA VAL A 71 8.33 -8.08 -9.97
C VAL A 71 8.47 -7.52 -11.40
N ALA A 72 9.61 -7.73 -12.05
CA ALA A 72 9.84 -7.31 -13.44
C ALA A 72 8.85 -7.97 -14.41
N ASN A 73 8.62 -9.28 -14.26
CA ASN A 73 7.65 -10.01 -15.09
C ASN A 73 6.20 -9.53 -14.90
N CYS A 74 5.86 -8.97 -13.73
CA CYS A 74 4.52 -8.42 -13.46
C CYS A 74 4.39 -6.94 -13.78
N ALA A 75 5.47 -6.23 -14.06
CA ALA A 75 5.49 -4.77 -14.18
C ALA A 75 4.54 -4.25 -15.28
N HIS A 76 4.52 -4.91 -16.45
CA HIS A 76 3.66 -4.52 -17.58
C HIS A 76 2.17 -4.51 -17.25
N TRP A 77 1.71 -5.39 -16.35
CA TRP A 77 0.32 -5.40 -15.89
C TRP A 77 -0.01 -4.16 -15.05
N LEU A 78 0.87 -3.84 -14.11
CA LEU A 78 0.69 -2.65 -13.27
C LEU A 78 0.74 -1.36 -14.11
N ASP A 79 1.67 -1.27 -15.05
CA ASP A 79 1.82 -0.11 -15.92
C ASP A 79 0.59 0.05 -16.85
N ALA A 80 0.05 -1.05 -17.37
CA ALA A 80 -1.20 -1.04 -18.16
C ALA A 80 -2.41 -0.59 -17.31
N GLU A 81 -2.54 -1.08 -16.08
CA GLU A 81 -3.60 -0.65 -15.16
C GLU A 81 -3.53 0.84 -14.82
N LEU A 82 -2.34 1.35 -14.53
CA LEU A 82 -2.14 2.77 -14.24
C LEU A 82 -2.44 3.64 -15.46
N THR A 83 -2.07 3.19 -16.64
CA THR A 83 -2.38 3.86 -17.91
C THR A 83 -3.89 3.92 -18.17
N LEU A 84 -4.60 2.83 -17.90
CA LEU A 84 -6.04 2.75 -18.09
C LEU A 84 -6.81 3.57 -17.03
N LEU A 85 -6.45 3.42 -15.76
CA LEU A 85 -7.16 4.03 -14.63
C LEU A 85 -6.86 5.52 -14.46
N LYS A 86 -5.67 5.97 -14.85
CA LYS A 86 -5.20 7.37 -14.69
C LYS A 86 -5.53 7.92 -13.30
N PRO A 87 -5.08 7.26 -12.22
CA PRO A 87 -5.49 7.62 -10.87
C PRO A 87 -5.05 9.04 -10.51
N LYS A 88 -5.91 9.80 -9.84
CA LYS A 88 -5.57 11.11 -9.29
C LYS A 88 -4.67 10.99 -8.05
N VAL A 89 -4.87 9.93 -7.27
CA VAL A 89 -4.12 9.62 -6.05
C VAL A 89 -3.57 8.21 -6.12
N LEU A 90 -2.31 8.03 -5.75
CA LEU A 90 -1.63 6.73 -5.72
C LEU A 90 -1.05 6.49 -4.31
N ILE A 91 -1.68 5.63 -3.54
CA ILE A 91 -1.20 5.23 -2.22
C ILE A 91 -0.19 4.09 -2.39
N LEU A 92 1.04 4.28 -1.90
CA LEU A 92 2.17 3.35 -2.02
C LEU A 92 2.37 2.64 -0.68
N VAL A 93 2.06 1.35 -0.60
CA VAL A 93 2.06 0.59 0.66
C VAL A 93 3.31 -0.28 0.78
N GLY A 94 4.19 0.10 1.69
CA GLY A 94 5.44 -0.60 2.00
C GLY A 94 6.62 -0.19 1.12
N GLN A 95 7.82 -0.48 1.63
CA GLN A 95 9.09 -0.03 1.04
C GLN A 95 9.23 -0.39 -0.44
N MET A 96 8.80 -1.58 -0.87
CA MET A 96 8.95 -1.99 -2.28
C MET A 96 8.10 -1.14 -3.21
N ALA A 97 6.84 -0.88 -2.86
CA ALA A 97 5.98 -0.01 -3.65
C ALA A 97 6.52 1.42 -3.67
N ILE A 98 6.95 1.93 -2.51
CA ILE A 98 7.56 3.27 -2.41
C ILE A 98 8.79 3.38 -3.30
N SER A 99 9.71 2.42 -3.24
CA SER A 99 10.93 2.44 -4.03
C SER A 99 10.68 2.30 -5.54
N ARG A 100 9.63 1.60 -5.96
CA ARG A 100 9.27 1.45 -7.39
C ARG A 100 8.88 2.80 -8.02
N PHE A 101 8.21 3.67 -7.26
CA PHE A 101 7.68 4.93 -7.79
C PHE A 101 8.51 6.16 -7.43
N LEU A 102 9.18 6.14 -6.28
CA LEU A 102 9.92 7.30 -5.75
C LEU A 102 11.43 7.09 -5.70
N GLY A 103 11.91 5.93 -6.19
CA GLY A 103 13.32 5.58 -6.10
C GLY A 103 13.76 5.17 -4.69
N PRO A 104 15.08 4.95 -4.48
CA PRO A 104 15.64 4.60 -3.17
C PRO A 104 15.40 5.72 -2.14
N GLY A 105 15.29 5.35 -0.87
CA GLY A 105 15.07 6.26 0.26
C GLY A 105 14.45 5.52 1.44
N SER A 106 14.55 6.09 2.64
CA SER A 106 14.00 5.52 3.86
C SER A 106 12.50 5.80 4.01
N LEU A 107 11.83 5.05 4.88
CA LEU A 107 10.43 5.35 5.23
C LEU A 107 10.31 6.68 5.96
N GLU A 108 11.31 7.03 6.78
CA GLU A 108 11.38 8.29 7.52
C GLU A 108 11.40 9.51 6.62
N GLU A 109 12.05 9.39 5.46
CA GLU A 109 12.14 10.46 4.45
C GLU A 109 10.87 10.60 3.63
N ARG A 110 10.06 9.55 3.52
CA ARG A 110 8.95 9.43 2.58
C ARG A 110 7.57 9.51 3.24
N VAL A 111 7.35 8.76 4.34
CA VAL A 111 6.04 8.70 4.99
C VAL A 111 5.71 10.05 5.66
N GLY A 112 4.48 10.51 5.49
CA GLY A 112 4.00 11.81 5.94
C GLY A 112 4.18 12.94 4.92
N LYS A 113 4.74 12.65 3.75
CA LYS A 113 4.92 13.63 2.66
C LYS A 113 4.11 13.24 1.42
N ARG A 114 3.84 14.22 0.56
CA ARG A 114 3.23 14.06 -0.76
C ARG A 114 4.29 14.17 -1.84
N PHE A 115 4.13 13.41 -2.92
CA PHE A 115 5.03 13.45 -4.07
C PHE A 115 4.23 13.50 -5.37
N GLY A 116 4.72 14.28 -6.34
CA GLY A 116 4.05 14.46 -7.63
C GLY A 116 2.74 15.25 -7.55
N GLU A 117 2.20 15.57 -8.70
CA GLU A 117 0.95 16.31 -8.83
C GLU A 117 -0.18 15.46 -9.43
N ARG A 118 0.13 14.64 -10.42
CA ARG A 118 -0.82 13.71 -11.07
C ARG A 118 -0.08 12.44 -11.53
N PRO A 119 -0.23 11.36 -10.78
CA PRO A 119 -0.94 11.23 -9.51
C PRO A 119 -0.20 11.87 -8.33
N VAL A 120 -0.95 12.35 -7.35
CA VAL A 120 -0.39 12.64 -6.03
C VAL A 120 -0.07 11.30 -5.36
N MET A 121 1.18 11.08 -4.99
CA MET A 121 1.63 9.83 -4.36
C MET A 121 1.77 10.00 -2.86
N ILE A 122 1.14 9.10 -2.09
CA ILE A 122 1.16 9.07 -0.63
C ILE A 122 1.80 7.77 -0.16
N PRO A 123 3.04 7.80 0.36
CA PRO A 123 3.70 6.64 0.95
C PRO A 123 3.10 6.25 2.30
N LEU A 124 2.86 4.95 2.48
CA LEU A 124 2.49 4.34 3.76
C LEU A 124 3.49 3.22 4.10
N PRO A 125 3.80 3.00 5.39
CA PRO A 125 4.56 1.82 5.80
C PRO A 125 3.75 0.56 5.51
N HIS A 126 4.38 -0.63 5.60
CA HIS A 126 3.64 -1.87 5.45
C HIS A 126 2.76 -2.12 6.69
N PRO A 127 1.46 -2.45 6.55
CA PRO A 127 0.53 -2.60 7.68
C PRO A 127 0.62 -3.96 8.38
N SER A 128 1.77 -4.64 8.33
CA SER A 128 1.97 -5.90 9.05
C SER A 128 2.33 -5.65 10.51
N GLY A 129 1.87 -6.53 11.40
CA GLY A 129 2.25 -6.51 12.82
C GLY A 129 3.75 -6.76 13.09
N GLN A 130 4.51 -7.19 12.08
CA GLN A 130 5.97 -7.34 12.14
C GLN A 130 6.72 -6.04 11.83
N ASN A 131 6.01 -5.01 11.42
CA ASN A 131 6.62 -3.72 11.10
C ASN A 131 6.97 -2.95 12.37
N ARG A 132 8.21 -3.13 12.85
CA ARG A 132 8.73 -2.43 14.02
C ARG A 132 8.90 -0.92 13.83
N TRP A 133 8.82 -0.44 12.60
CA TRP A 133 8.95 0.99 12.28
C TRP A 133 7.95 1.86 13.06
N LEU A 134 6.74 1.36 13.26
CA LEU A 134 5.68 2.06 14.04
C LEU A 134 5.90 2.04 15.56
N ASN A 135 6.94 1.36 16.08
CA ASN A 135 7.26 1.42 17.50
C ASN A 135 7.77 2.80 17.93
N ALA A 136 8.44 3.53 17.03
CA ALA A 136 8.91 4.89 17.28
C ALA A 136 7.73 5.89 17.25
N PRO A 137 7.58 6.76 18.28
CA PRO A 137 6.52 7.79 18.30
C PRO A 137 6.54 8.71 17.09
N ALA A 138 7.71 9.16 16.66
CA ALA A 138 7.86 10.02 15.48
C ALA A 138 7.32 9.35 14.19
N ASN A 139 7.42 8.02 14.08
CA ASN A 139 6.92 7.30 12.91
C ASN A 139 5.40 7.11 12.94
N ARG A 140 4.81 7.01 14.14
CA ARG A 140 3.34 7.06 14.28
C ARG A 140 2.78 8.41 13.88
N GLU A 141 3.50 9.50 14.20
CA GLU A 141 3.14 10.85 13.77
C GLU A 141 3.21 10.99 12.25
N ARG A 142 4.28 10.49 11.60
CA ARG A 142 4.39 10.46 10.14
C ARG A 142 3.24 9.69 9.49
N LEU A 143 2.84 8.55 10.07
CA LEU A 143 1.67 7.81 9.60
C LEU A 143 0.40 8.64 9.76
N ALA A 144 0.20 9.32 10.89
CA ALA A 144 -0.97 10.18 11.11
C ALA A 144 -1.04 11.30 10.08
N GLN A 145 0.08 11.95 9.77
CA GLN A 145 0.18 12.96 8.71
C GLN A 145 -0.19 12.39 7.33
N ALA A 146 0.31 11.19 6.97
CA ALA A 146 -0.05 10.55 5.71
C ALA A 146 -1.55 10.24 5.61
N LEU A 147 -2.17 9.77 6.70
CA LEU A 147 -3.60 9.49 6.75
C LEU A 147 -4.45 10.77 6.67
N ALA A 148 -4.03 11.85 7.31
CA ALA A 148 -4.69 13.16 7.18
C ALA A 148 -4.64 13.67 5.73
N GLN A 149 -3.52 13.48 5.03
CA GLN A 149 -3.39 13.83 3.61
C GLN A 149 -4.32 12.99 2.72
N ILE A 150 -4.48 11.70 3.01
CA ILE A 150 -5.43 10.83 2.28
C ILE A 150 -6.86 11.34 2.51
N SER A 151 -7.22 11.70 3.76
CA SER A 151 -8.54 12.26 4.11
C SER A 151 -8.84 13.53 3.33
N GLU A 152 -7.89 14.47 3.28
CA GLU A 152 -8.02 15.71 2.52
C GLU A 152 -8.22 15.45 1.02
N LEU A 153 -7.37 14.58 0.42
CA LEU A 153 -7.48 14.25 -1.00
C LEU A 153 -8.80 13.54 -1.31
N ARG A 154 -9.27 12.65 -0.42
CA ARG A 154 -10.57 12.00 -0.57
C ARG A 154 -11.71 13.03 -0.63
N SER A 155 -11.71 14.02 0.26
CA SER A 155 -12.75 15.08 0.29
C SER A 155 -12.73 15.91 -0.98
N ASN A 156 -11.57 16.15 -1.58
CA ASN A 156 -11.42 16.92 -2.81
C ASN A 156 -11.84 16.14 -4.07
N PHE A 157 -11.93 14.81 -4.01
CA PHE A 157 -12.23 13.94 -5.14
C PHE A 157 -13.47 13.06 -4.92
N ALA A 158 -14.17 13.22 -3.78
CA ALA A 158 -15.48 12.61 -3.59
C ALA A 158 -16.47 13.18 -4.64
N PRO A 159 -17.31 12.31 -5.24
CA PRO A 159 -18.35 12.75 -6.16
C PRO A 159 -19.38 13.62 -5.45
#